data_330cc4714f5850e76469d06a479b1ce2
#
_entry.id   330cc4714f5850e76469d06a479b1ce2
#
_cell.length_a   1.000
_cell.length_b   1.000
_cell.length_c   1.000
_cell.angle_alpha   90.00
_cell.angle_beta   90.00
_cell.angle_gamma   90.00
#
_symmetry.space_group_name_H-M   'P 1'
#
loop_
_entity.id
_entity.type
_entity.pdbx_description
1 polymer ?
#
loop_
_entity_poly.entity_id
_entity_poly.type
_entity_poly.pdbx_seq_one_letter_code
_entity_poly.pdbx_strand_id
1 'polypeptide(L)'
;MDPASEPLSTRQIVTTRVVDALRERVFRAWTDPERLARWWGPRGFTNTFQEFDLRPGGTWRFVMRGPNGAEFQNLSVFVEIAPPERIVFQHVSPPEFQVTATFAEESGKTRVTFQMLFETAAACGKVEGFAPEANEQNFDRLEAELTRTA
;
A
#
# COMPACT_ATOMS: atom_id res chain seq x y z
N MET A 1 8.18 -19.60 -21.90
CA MET A 1 8.60 -18.20 -21.77
C MET A 1 8.81 -17.89 -20.30
N ASP A 2 9.92 -17.22 -19.99
CA ASP A 2 10.23 -16.81 -18.62
C ASP A 2 9.26 -15.70 -18.16
N PRO A 3 8.51 -15.88 -17.07
CA PRO A 3 7.65 -14.84 -16.54
C PRO A 3 8.37 -13.50 -16.31
N ALA A 4 9.65 -13.54 -15.93
CA ALA A 4 10.43 -12.33 -15.69
C ALA A 4 10.64 -11.48 -16.96
N SER A 5 10.41 -12.05 -18.15
CA SER A 5 10.52 -11.32 -19.41
C SER A 5 9.23 -10.62 -19.82
N GLU A 6 8.13 -10.79 -19.09
CA GLU A 6 6.89 -10.12 -19.42
C GLU A 6 7.02 -8.61 -19.17
N PRO A 7 6.45 -7.76 -20.06
CA PRO A 7 6.52 -6.31 -19.88
C PRO A 7 5.90 -5.87 -18.56
N LEU A 8 6.48 -4.88 -17.90
CA LEU A 8 5.95 -4.33 -16.66
C LEU A 8 4.50 -3.87 -16.81
N SER A 9 4.16 -3.25 -17.95
CA SER A 9 2.82 -2.73 -18.18
C SER A 9 1.72 -3.79 -18.09
N THR A 10 2.06 -5.08 -18.30
CA THR A 10 1.07 -6.17 -18.25
C THR A 10 0.94 -6.80 -16.87
N ARG A 11 1.83 -6.47 -15.94
CA ARG A 11 1.85 -7.11 -14.62
C ARG A 11 1.96 -6.11 -13.47
N GLN A 12 1.54 -4.87 -13.69
CA GLN A 12 1.51 -3.87 -12.63
C GLN A 12 0.17 -3.14 -12.59
N ILE A 13 -0.17 -2.67 -11.41
CA ILE A 13 -1.31 -1.79 -11.18
C ILE A 13 -0.76 -0.55 -10.50
N VAL A 14 -0.96 0.62 -11.11
CA VAL A 14 -0.44 1.89 -10.58
C VAL A 14 -1.60 2.81 -10.29
N THR A 15 -1.65 3.31 -9.05
CA THR A 15 -2.64 4.28 -8.63
C THR A 15 -1.89 5.49 -8.08
N THR A 16 -2.29 6.68 -8.47
CA THR A 16 -1.62 7.90 -8.04
C THR A 16 -2.65 8.95 -7.63
N ARG A 17 -2.28 9.78 -6.66
CA ARG A 17 -3.12 10.89 -6.19
C ARG A 17 -2.26 11.97 -5.56
N VAL A 18 -2.63 13.23 -5.78
CA VAL A 18 -2.02 14.34 -5.06
C VAL A 18 -2.85 14.58 -3.80
N VAL A 19 -2.21 14.49 -2.63
CA VAL A 19 -2.86 14.71 -1.34
C VAL A 19 -2.36 16.03 -0.75
N ASP A 20 -3.24 16.72 -0.02
CA ASP A 20 -2.96 18.05 0.53
C ASP A 20 -2.27 17.95 1.88
N ALA A 21 -1.01 17.53 1.85
CA ALA A 21 -0.15 17.44 3.02
C ALA A 21 1.30 17.36 2.56
N LEU A 22 2.21 17.84 3.40
CA LEU A 22 3.64 17.74 3.12
C LEU A 22 4.07 16.26 3.19
N ARG A 23 5.07 15.89 2.39
CA ARG A 23 5.44 14.47 2.27
C ARG A 23 5.94 13.85 3.58
N GLU A 24 6.52 14.63 4.47
CA GLU A 24 6.92 14.13 5.79
C GLU A 24 5.71 13.66 6.59
N ARG A 25 4.59 14.37 6.50
CA ARG A 25 3.34 13.97 7.15
C ARG A 25 2.73 12.75 6.49
N VAL A 26 2.76 12.71 5.16
CA VAL A 26 2.26 11.56 4.41
C VAL A 26 3.08 10.32 4.73
N PHE A 27 4.41 10.46 4.71
CA PHE A 27 5.31 9.37 5.06
C PHE A 27 5.03 8.85 6.48
N ARG A 28 4.78 9.76 7.43
CA ARG A 28 4.46 9.36 8.80
C ARG A 28 3.14 8.59 8.89
N ALA A 29 2.14 8.96 8.10
CA ALA A 29 0.87 8.23 8.06
C ALA A 29 1.07 6.78 7.58
N TRP A 30 2.09 6.53 6.76
CA TRP A 30 2.44 5.21 6.26
C TRP A 30 3.36 4.43 7.19
N THR A 31 4.03 5.09 8.14
CA THR A 31 5.07 4.47 8.96
C THR A 31 4.75 4.42 10.45
N ASP A 32 3.78 5.18 10.90
CA ASP A 32 3.27 5.09 12.28
C ASP A 32 2.20 4.00 12.31
N PRO A 33 2.42 2.88 13.03
CA PRO A 33 1.49 1.76 12.98
C PRO A 33 0.08 2.12 13.46
N GLU A 34 -0.05 3.02 14.44
CA GLU A 34 -1.38 3.45 14.89
C GLU A 34 -2.13 4.18 13.78
N ARG A 35 -1.44 5.07 13.07
CA ARG A 35 -2.05 5.81 11.96
C ARG A 35 -2.35 4.90 10.78
N LEU A 36 -1.38 4.09 10.40
CA LEU A 36 -1.52 3.17 9.27
C LEU A 36 -2.70 2.22 9.47
N ALA A 37 -2.86 1.69 10.68
CA ALA A 37 -3.95 0.76 10.99
C ALA A 37 -5.32 1.41 10.83
N ARG A 38 -5.44 2.74 10.97
CA ARG A 38 -6.71 3.43 10.85
C ARG A 38 -7.19 3.58 9.41
N TRP A 39 -6.24 3.70 8.46
CA TRP A 39 -6.65 4.00 7.07
C TRP A 39 -6.34 2.89 6.07
N TRP A 40 -5.53 1.89 6.44
CA TRP A 40 -5.12 0.85 5.50
C TRP A 40 -6.31 -0.02 5.08
N GLY A 41 -6.38 -0.30 3.77
CA GLY A 41 -7.42 -1.14 3.18
C GLY A 41 -8.58 -0.34 2.58
N PRO A 42 -9.46 -1.03 1.83
CA PRO A 42 -10.62 -0.39 1.21
C PRO A 42 -11.64 0.05 2.25
N ARG A 43 -12.65 0.78 1.80
CA ARG A 43 -13.71 1.30 2.65
C ARG A 43 -14.36 0.20 3.47
N GLY A 44 -14.52 0.46 4.77
CA GLY A 44 -15.19 -0.47 5.68
C GLY A 44 -14.30 -1.52 6.32
N PHE A 45 -13.01 -1.59 5.90
CA PHE A 45 -12.07 -2.53 6.50
C PHE A 45 -11.44 -1.96 7.76
N THR A 46 -11.13 -2.85 8.70
CA THR A 46 -10.36 -2.52 9.91
C THR A 46 -9.16 -3.44 10.00
N ASN A 47 -8.15 -3.04 10.77
CA ASN A 47 -6.89 -3.76 10.87
C ASN A 47 -6.50 -4.01 12.32
N THR A 48 -5.94 -5.19 12.59
CA THR A 48 -5.26 -5.50 13.83
C THR A 48 -3.83 -5.89 13.48
N PHE A 49 -2.86 -5.07 13.87
CA PHE A 49 -1.44 -5.34 13.59
C PHE A 49 -0.90 -6.25 14.69
N GLN A 50 -0.34 -7.38 14.28
CA GLN A 50 0.29 -8.35 15.18
C GLN A 50 1.79 -8.12 15.26
N GLU A 51 2.39 -7.62 14.17
CA GLU A 51 3.82 -7.34 14.10
C GLU A 51 4.04 -6.22 13.07
N PHE A 52 4.84 -5.24 13.44
CA PHE A 52 5.19 -4.15 12.54
C PHE A 52 6.62 -3.72 12.81
N ASP A 53 7.56 -4.33 12.09
CA ASP A 53 8.99 -4.09 12.24
C ASP A 53 9.47 -3.28 11.04
N LEU A 54 9.47 -1.95 11.18
CA LEU A 54 9.72 -1.01 10.07
C LEU A 54 11.22 -0.88 9.79
N ARG A 55 11.75 -1.87 9.09
CA ARG A 55 13.14 -1.87 8.63
C ARG A 55 13.27 -2.86 7.48
N PRO A 56 14.28 -2.72 6.60
CA PRO A 56 14.51 -3.73 5.56
C PRO A 56 14.63 -5.11 6.17
N GLY A 57 13.89 -6.07 5.66
CA GLY A 57 13.80 -7.43 6.19
C GLY A 57 12.81 -7.60 7.35
N GLY A 58 12.27 -6.51 7.86
CA GLY A 58 11.28 -6.57 8.95
C GLY A 58 9.93 -7.06 8.48
N THR A 59 9.15 -7.61 9.39
CA THR A 59 7.85 -8.22 9.11
C THR A 59 6.71 -7.28 9.47
N TRP A 60 5.71 -7.24 8.60
CA TRP A 60 4.44 -6.58 8.85
C TRP A 60 3.34 -7.63 8.75
N ARG A 61 2.82 -8.04 9.89
CA ARG A 61 1.78 -9.07 9.99
C ARG A 61 0.52 -8.46 10.58
N PHE A 62 -0.59 -8.64 9.90
CA PHE A 62 -1.85 -8.09 10.37
C PHE A 62 -3.05 -8.88 9.90
N VAL A 63 -4.17 -8.71 10.63
CA VAL A 63 -5.47 -9.25 10.23
C VAL A 63 -6.32 -8.08 9.74
N MET A 64 -6.84 -8.20 8.54
CA MET A 64 -7.75 -7.24 7.94
C MET A 64 -9.15 -7.79 8.03
N ARG A 65 -10.07 -7.02 8.60
CA ARG A 65 -11.48 -7.44 8.75
C ARG A 65 -12.35 -6.60 7.83
N GLY A 66 -13.13 -7.28 6.96
CA GLY A 66 -14.07 -6.63 6.06
C GLY A 66 -15.36 -6.22 6.76
N PRO A 67 -16.19 -5.41 6.08
CA PRO A 67 -17.45 -4.94 6.64
C PRO A 67 -18.45 -6.06 6.94
N ASN A 68 -18.29 -7.22 6.29
CA ASN A 68 -19.14 -8.40 6.55
C ASN A 68 -18.59 -9.29 7.67
N GLY A 69 -17.49 -8.87 8.33
CA GLY A 69 -16.86 -9.64 9.40
C GLY A 69 -15.84 -10.67 8.95
N ALA A 70 -15.65 -10.87 7.65
CA ALA A 70 -14.64 -11.79 7.15
C ALA A 70 -13.24 -11.28 7.50
N GLU A 71 -12.37 -12.20 7.92
CA GLU A 71 -11.00 -11.87 8.31
C GLU A 71 -9.99 -12.40 7.31
N PHE A 72 -8.98 -11.60 7.02
CA PHE A 72 -7.94 -11.95 6.07
C PHE A 72 -6.58 -11.78 6.74
N GLN A 73 -5.81 -12.87 6.81
CA GLN A 73 -4.45 -12.85 7.33
C GLN A 73 -3.53 -12.25 6.27
N ASN A 74 -2.72 -11.28 6.67
CA ASN A 74 -1.79 -10.62 5.76
C ASN A 74 -0.39 -10.66 6.33
N LEU A 75 0.58 -10.95 5.46
CA LEU A 75 2.00 -10.97 5.80
C LEU A 75 2.78 -10.27 4.71
N SER A 76 3.56 -9.28 5.12
CA SER A 76 4.47 -8.56 4.23
C SER A 76 5.85 -8.47 4.85
N VAL A 77 6.87 -8.28 4.01
CA VAL A 77 8.24 -8.06 4.45
C VAL A 77 8.72 -6.76 3.82
N PHE A 78 9.24 -5.85 4.62
CA PHE A 78 9.78 -4.59 4.11
C PHE A 78 11.07 -4.85 3.35
N VAL A 79 11.22 -4.19 2.21
CA VAL A 79 12.40 -4.28 1.35
C VAL A 79 13.24 -3.02 1.47
N GLU A 80 12.58 -1.84 1.44
CA GLU A 80 13.28 -0.57 1.50
C GLU A 80 12.44 0.46 2.25
N ILE A 81 13.10 1.23 3.10
CA ILE A 81 12.50 2.36 3.81
C ILE A 81 13.41 3.56 3.54
N ALA A 82 12.97 4.49 2.71
CA ALA A 82 13.77 5.68 2.32
C ALA A 82 12.98 6.95 2.67
N PRO A 83 13.06 7.43 3.93
CA PRO A 83 12.33 8.61 4.35
C PRO A 83 12.80 9.87 3.64
N PRO A 84 11.91 10.78 3.28
CA PRO A 84 10.45 10.64 3.22
C PRO A 84 9.96 10.29 1.82
N GLU A 85 10.76 9.59 1.02
CA GLU A 85 10.58 9.44 -0.43
C GLU A 85 9.89 8.16 -0.85
N ARG A 86 10.18 7.03 -0.15
CA ARG A 86 9.78 5.73 -0.70
C ARG A 86 9.72 4.65 0.37
N ILE A 87 8.75 3.76 0.19
CA ILE A 87 8.63 2.52 0.96
C ILE A 87 8.39 1.39 -0.04
N VAL A 88 9.14 0.30 0.09
CA VAL A 88 8.95 -0.89 -0.73
C VAL A 88 8.71 -2.06 0.20
N PHE A 89 7.66 -2.84 -0.05
CA PHE A 89 7.44 -4.07 0.67
C PHE A 89 6.90 -5.16 -0.24
N GLN A 90 7.20 -6.41 0.13
CA GLN A 90 6.71 -7.59 -0.57
C GLN A 90 5.53 -8.16 0.21
N HIS A 91 4.37 -8.22 -0.43
CA HIS A 91 3.19 -8.90 0.11
C HIS A 91 3.40 -10.38 -0.17
N VAL A 92 3.69 -11.18 0.87
CA VAL A 92 4.07 -12.59 0.69
C VAL A 92 2.92 -13.55 0.90
N SER A 93 1.87 -13.16 1.65
CA SER A 93 0.65 -13.96 1.69
C SER A 93 -0.05 -13.85 0.33
N PRO A 94 -0.74 -14.91 -0.15
CA PRO A 94 -1.40 -14.84 -1.46
C PRO A 94 -2.47 -13.75 -1.50
N PRO A 95 -2.57 -12.99 -2.60
CA PRO A 95 -1.69 -13.01 -3.77
C PRO A 95 -0.37 -12.30 -3.52
N GLU A 96 0.72 -12.82 -4.07
CA GLU A 96 2.03 -12.20 -3.93
C GLU A 96 2.20 -11.03 -4.89
N PHE A 97 2.70 -9.91 -4.39
CA PHE A 97 3.07 -8.76 -5.20
C PHE A 97 4.01 -7.87 -4.41
N GLN A 98 4.77 -7.06 -5.13
CA GLN A 98 5.62 -6.06 -4.49
C GLN A 98 4.95 -4.70 -4.59
N VAL A 99 4.93 -3.97 -3.48
CA VAL A 99 4.42 -2.60 -3.45
C VAL A 99 5.60 -1.64 -3.40
N THR A 100 5.55 -0.63 -4.27
CA THR A 100 6.42 0.53 -4.19
C THR A 100 5.52 1.75 -4.01
N ALA A 101 5.63 2.40 -2.85
CA ALA A 101 4.92 3.64 -2.57
C ALA A 101 5.94 4.77 -2.60
N THR A 102 5.71 5.77 -3.46
CA THR A 102 6.59 6.94 -3.57
C THR A 102 5.83 8.20 -3.21
N PHE A 103 6.54 9.14 -2.60
CA PHE A 103 6.00 10.39 -2.10
C PHE A 103 6.80 11.54 -2.68
N ALA A 104 6.27 12.19 -3.71
CA ALA A 104 6.95 13.27 -4.40
C ALA A 104 6.33 14.61 -4.02
N GLU A 105 7.17 15.57 -3.66
CA GLU A 105 6.70 16.91 -3.37
C GLU A 105 6.19 17.58 -4.64
N GLU A 106 5.03 18.24 -4.53
CA GLU A 106 4.40 18.90 -5.67
C GLU A 106 3.66 20.16 -5.17
N SER A 107 4.33 21.29 -5.24
CA SER A 107 3.76 22.60 -4.86
C SER A 107 3.15 22.62 -3.44
N GLY A 108 3.90 22.10 -2.46
CA GLY A 108 3.46 22.04 -1.07
C GLY A 108 2.53 20.90 -0.74
N LYS A 109 2.22 20.09 -1.73
CA LYS A 109 1.40 18.87 -1.58
C LYS A 109 2.27 17.67 -1.88
N THR A 110 1.69 16.48 -1.86
CA THR A 110 2.42 15.24 -2.12
C THR A 110 1.69 14.42 -3.17
N ARG A 111 2.42 14.04 -4.23
CA ARG A 111 1.94 13.03 -5.16
C ARG A 111 2.32 11.67 -4.62
N VAL A 112 1.33 10.88 -4.27
CA VAL A 112 1.51 9.51 -3.80
C VAL A 112 1.30 8.58 -4.99
N THR A 113 2.30 7.75 -5.29
CA THR A 113 2.19 6.73 -6.33
C THR A 113 2.30 5.37 -5.66
N PHE A 114 1.27 4.55 -5.89
CA PHE A 114 1.17 3.21 -5.31
C PHE A 114 1.25 2.21 -6.46
N GLN A 115 2.37 1.50 -6.54
CA GLN A 115 2.59 0.50 -7.59
C GLN A 115 2.51 -0.88 -7.00
N MET A 116 1.66 -1.73 -7.57
CA MET A 116 1.60 -3.15 -7.26
C MET A 116 2.22 -3.89 -8.44
N LEU A 117 3.31 -4.61 -8.19
CA LEU A 117 4.02 -5.35 -9.23
C LEU A 117 3.88 -6.84 -8.97
N PHE A 118 3.32 -7.53 -9.95
CA PHE A 118 3.10 -8.98 -9.90
C PHE A 118 4.18 -9.70 -10.71
N GLU A 119 4.42 -10.96 -10.39
CA GLU A 119 5.43 -11.76 -11.08
C GLU A 119 5.01 -12.06 -12.53
N THR A 120 3.70 -12.23 -12.76
CA THR A 120 3.16 -12.54 -14.08
C THR A 120 1.94 -11.69 -14.40
N ALA A 121 1.65 -11.55 -15.70
CA ALA A 121 0.43 -10.89 -16.16
C ALA A 121 -0.82 -11.66 -15.69
N ALA A 122 -0.75 -12.99 -15.63
CA ALA A 122 -1.87 -13.80 -15.16
C ALA A 122 -2.20 -13.51 -13.69
N ALA A 123 -1.18 -13.39 -12.84
CA ALA A 123 -1.37 -13.05 -11.43
C ALA A 123 -1.98 -11.66 -11.29
N CYS A 124 -1.50 -10.69 -12.07
CA CYS A 124 -2.03 -9.33 -12.10
C CYS A 124 -3.50 -9.34 -12.53
N GLY A 125 -3.83 -10.11 -13.56
CA GLY A 125 -5.18 -10.20 -14.11
C GLY A 125 -6.22 -10.69 -13.11
N LYS A 126 -5.81 -11.47 -12.11
CA LYS A 126 -6.72 -11.97 -11.09
C LYS A 126 -7.27 -10.87 -10.18
N VAL A 127 -6.54 -9.76 -10.05
CA VAL A 127 -6.92 -8.68 -9.12
C VAL A 127 -7.21 -7.36 -9.81
N GLU A 128 -6.86 -7.19 -11.08
CA GLU A 128 -7.00 -5.90 -11.77
C GLU A 128 -8.45 -5.45 -11.93
N GLY A 129 -9.42 -6.36 -11.80
CA GLY A 129 -10.83 -6.02 -11.88
C GLY A 129 -11.37 -5.27 -10.66
N PHE A 130 -10.68 -5.36 -9.52
CA PHE A 130 -11.14 -4.72 -8.28
C PHE A 130 -10.07 -3.87 -7.58
N ALA A 131 -8.79 -4.15 -7.80
CA ALA A 131 -7.71 -3.46 -7.10
C ALA A 131 -7.65 -1.96 -7.38
N PRO A 132 -7.84 -1.48 -8.62
CA PRO A 132 -7.80 -0.04 -8.87
C PRO A 132 -8.82 0.74 -8.03
N GLU A 133 -10.05 0.27 -7.95
CA GLU A 133 -11.06 0.93 -7.13
C GLU A 133 -10.75 0.81 -5.64
N ALA A 134 -10.28 -0.36 -5.20
CA ALA A 134 -9.87 -0.57 -3.81
C ALA A 134 -8.74 0.38 -3.43
N ASN A 135 -7.78 0.60 -4.32
CA ASN A 135 -6.67 1.52 -4.08
C ASN A 135 -7.16 2.97 -4.00
N GLU A 136 -8.15 3.37 -4.82
CA GLU A 136 -8.73 4.70 -4.72
C GLU A 136 -9.43 4.88 -3.37
N GLN A 137 -10.17 3.89 -2.90
CA GLN A 137 -10.81 3.94 -1.59
C GLN A 137 -9.77 4.03 -0.47
N ASN A 138 -8.65 3.33 -0.64
CA ASN A 138 -7.54 3.40 0.32
C ASN A 138 -6.97 4.81 0.38
N PHE A 139 -6.83 5.48 -0.75
CA PHE A 139 -6.38 6.87 -0.80
C PHE A 139 -7.41 7.82 -0.19
N ASP A 140 -8.70 7.58 -0.37
CA ASP A 140 -9.74 8.37 0.31
C ASP A 140 -9.55 8.30 1.83
N ARG A 141 -9.25 7.13 2.34
CA ARG A 141 -9.04 6.92 3.78
C ARG A 141 -7.74 7.58 4.25
N LEU A 142 -6.69 7.53 3.45
CA LEU A 142 -5.44 8.23 3.74
C LEU A 142 -5.69 9.74 3.87
N GLU A 143 -6.44 10.32 2.92
CA GLU A 143 -6.76 11.75 2.97
C GLU A 143 -7.56 12.09 4.23
N ALA A 144 -8.51 11.24 4.62
CA ALA A 144 -9.28 11.44 5.85
C ALA A 144 -8.38 11.40 7.08
N GLU A 145 -7.40 10.49 7.11
CA GLU A 145 -6.44 10.41 8.22
C GLU A 145 -5.57 11.65 8.28
N LEU A 146 -5.10 12.14 7.13
CA LEU A 146 -4.27 13.35 7.07
C LEU A 146 -5.04 14.58 7.55
N THR A 147 -6.33 14.67 7.21
CA THR A 147 -7.19 15.76 7.68
C THR A 147 -7.39 15.68 9.20
N ARG A 148 -7.61 14.48 9.72
CA ARG A 148 -7.85 14.25 11.15
C ARG A 148 -6.64 14.63 11.99
N THR A 149 -5.45 14.44 11.46
CA THR A 149 -4.19 14.69 12.20
C THR A 149 -3.51 16.02 11.86
N ALA A 150 -4.19 16.85 11.09
CA ALA A 150 -3.66 18.16 10.70
C ALA A 150 -3.47 19.11 11.88
#